data_75679a609a0c0cafed2585dda1e43981
#
_entry.id   75679a609a0c0cafed2585dda1e43981
#
_cell.length_a   1.000
_cell.length_b   1.000
_cell.length_c   1.000
_cell.angle_alpha   90.00
_cell.angle_beta   90.00
_cell.angle_gamma   90.00
#
_symmetry.space_group_name_H-M   'P 1'
#
loop_
_entity.id
_entity.type
_entity.pdbx_description
1 polymer ?
#
loop_
_entity_poly.entity_id
_entity_poly.type
_entity_poly.pdbx_seq_one_letter_code
_entity_poly.pdbx_strand_id
1 'polypeptide(L)'
;DRAKTALGGIADAIAWPATLLSSAGFIDDPWALVKLRGKIAGEELAQSLLDGQHGHRPVTFVAYSAGAYVVQSCLQKLYEAGDRGKNIVDRAIFISAPISTSKDVWQPMREVVSGRLVNVHCHTDWILLLMWRFNMLDPMTRLAGLSIVKRVPSVENYNIKNLRHAHLPDEISRVLEEIDLQE
;
A
#
# COMPACT_ATOMS: atom_id res chain seq x y z
N ASP A 1 -13.51 16.93 -28.95
CA ASP A 1 -12.50 17.24 -27.91
C ASP A 1 -12.51 16.26 -26.72
N ARG A 2 -13.65 15.78 -26.24
CA ARG A 2 -13.71 14.80 -25.12
C ARG A 2 -13.08 13.44 -25.44
N ALA A 3 -13.14 12.99 -26.69
CA ALA A 3 -12.54 11.72 -27.12
C ALA A 3 -11.00 11.80 -27.15
N LYS A 4 -10.43 12.94 -27.52
CA LYS A 4 -8.98 13.16 -27.51
C LYS A 4 -8.41 13.20 -26.08
N THR A 5 -9.15 13.76 -25.12
CA THR A 5 -8.74 13.81 -23.71
C THR A 5 -8.80 12.42 -23.06
N ALA A 6 -9.80 11.61 -23.42
CA ALA A 6 -9.92 10.24 -22.94
C ALA A 6 -8.81 9.34 -23.50
N LEU A 7 -8.46 9.49 -24.79
CA LEU A 7 -7.36 8.75 -25.43
C LEU A 7 -5.98 9.17 -24.89
N GLY A 8 -5.79 10.47 -24.60
CA GLY A 8 -4.57 10.95 -23.94
C GLY A 8 -4.37 10.34 -22.56
N GLY A 9 -5.41 10.31 -21.73
CA GLY A 9 -5.35 9.69 -20.41
C GLY A 9 -5.08 8.18 -20.44
N ILE A 10 -5.58 7.49 -21.46
CA ILE A 10 -5.29 6.05 -21.66
C ILE A 10 -3.84 5.86 -22.14
N ALA A 11 -3.34 6.73 -23.01
CA ALA A 11 -1.96 6.67 -23.50
C ALA A 11 -0.94 6.92 -22.37
N ASP A 12 -1.19 7.91 -21.51
CA ASP A 12 -0.34 8.20 -20.36
C ASP A 12 -0.37 7.08 -19.30
N ALA A 13 -1.54 6.48 -19.09
CA ALA A 13 -1.70 5.35 -18.16
C ALA A 13 -1.05 4.05 -18.68
N ILE A 14 -0.93 3.89 -20.02
CA ILE A 14 -0.24 2.75 -20.64
C ILE A 14 1.26 3.05 -20.80
N ALA A 15 1.66 4.30 -21.03
CA ALA A 15 3.05 4.68 -21.19
C ALA A 15 3.88 4.42 -19.93
N TRP A 16 3.32 4.59 -18.76
CA TRP A 16 4.02 4.36 -17.51
C TRP A 16 4.35 2.87 -17.27
N PRO A 17 3.42 1.91 -17.40
CA PRO A 17 3.76 0.49 -17.39
C PRO A 17 4.67 0.06 -18.55
N ALA A 18 4.49 0.64 -19.75
CA ALA A 18 5.28 0.30 -20.91
C ALA A 18 6.74 0.80 -20.81
N THR A 19 6.97 1.97 -20.21
CA THR A 19 8.31 2.47 -19.92
C THR A 19 9.02 1.65 -18.85
N LEU A 20 8.30 1.14 -17.85
CA LEU A 20 8.86 0.18 -16.88
C LEU A 20 9.20 -1.16 -17.55
N LEU A 21 8.37 -1.65 -18.46
CA LEU A 21 8.60 -2.87 -19.22
C LEU A 21 9.73 -2.72 -20.26
N SER A 22 9.86 -1.55 -20.89
CA SER A 22 10.88 -1.30 -21.92
C SER A 22 12.26 -1.00 -21.33
N SER A 23 12.35 -0.51 -20.12
CA SER A 23 13.62 -0.31 -19.41
C SER A 23 14.16 -1.59 -18.76
N ALA A 24 13.32 -2.61 -18.60
CA ALA A 24 13.70 -3.94 -18.15
C ALA A 24 14.08 -4.81 -19.37
N GLY A 25 15.18 -4.47 -20.03
CA GLY A 25 15.81 -5.38 -20.98
C GLY A 25 16.16 -6.68 -20.26
N PHE A 26 15.45 -7.75 -20.60
CA PHE A 26 15.73 -9.14 -20.22
C PHE A 26 15.98 -9.41 -18.72
N ILE A 27 15.12 -10.25 -18.16
CA ILE A 27 15.24 -10.91 -16.86
C ILE A 27 14.61 -10.10 -15.71
N ASP A 28 13.71 -10.81 -15.03
CA ASP A 28 13.07 -10.52 -13.76
C ASP A 28 11.89 -9.55 -13.82
N ASP A 29 10.77 -10.07 -13.35
CA ASP A 29 9.53 -9.37 -13.08
C ASP A 29 9.81 -8.03 -12.36
N PRO A 30 9.62 -6.86 -13.02
CA PRO A 30 9.89 -5.56 -12.40
C PRO A 30 9.12 -5.38 -11.09
N TRP A 31 8.00 -6.07 -10.97
CA TRP A 31 7.18 -6.05 -9.77
C TRP A 31 7.80 -6.87 -8.63
N ALA A 32 8.47 -7.99 -8.94
CA ALA A 32 9.26 -8.73 -7.97
C ALA A 32 10.39 -7.88 -7.38
N LEU A 33 11.03 -7.06 -8.22
CA LEU A 33 12.05 -6.11 -7.78
C LEU A 33 11.47 -5.02 -6.87
N VAL A 34 10.29 -4.48 -7.19
CA VAL A 34 9.58 -3.50 -6.34
C VAL A 34 9.25 -4.10 -4.99
N LYS A 35 8.72 -5.34 -4.96
CA LYS A 35 8.44 -6.06 -3.71
C LYS A 35 9.70 -6.28 -2.88
N LEU A 36 10.77 -6.74 -3.51
CA LEU A 36 12.04 -7.01 -2.84
C LEU A 36 12.64 -5.74 -2.23
N ARG A 37 12.69 -4.65 -2.99
CA ARG A 37 13.18 -3.34 -2.50
C ARG A 37 12.29 -2.80 -1.40
N GLY A 38 10.97 -2.91 -1.54
CA GLY A 38 10.02 -2.52 -0.51
C GLY A 38 10.21 -3.31 0.78
N LYS A 39 10.49 -4.62 0.69
CA LYS A 39 10.80 -5.46 1.84
C LYS A 39 12.07 -4.97 2.55
N ILE A 40 13.17 -4.81 1.83
CA ILE A 40 14.46 -4.37 2.39
C ILE A 40 14.32 -3.00 3.07
N ALA A 41 13.73 -2.03 2.37
CA ALA A 41 13.51 -0.69 2.91
C ALA A 41 12.60 -0.71 4.16
N GLY A 42 11.61 -1.58 4.20
CA GLY A 42 10.73 -1.73 5.35
C GLY A 42 11.44 -2.34 6.56
N GLU A 43 12.31 -3.33 6.34
CA GLU A 43 13.15 -3.92 7.41
C GLU A 43 14.13 -2.89 7.99
N GLU A 44 14.77 -2.08 7.14
CA GLU A 44 15.66 -0.98 7.57
C GLU A 44 14.87 0.10 8.34
N LEU A 45 13.69 0.48 7.85
CA LEU A 45 12.81 1.41 8.55
C LEU A 45 12.42 0.90 9.94
N ALA A 46 12.06 -0.38 10.05
CA ALA A 46 11.74 -0.99 11.34
C ALA A 46 12.92 -0.95 12.29
N GLN A 47 14.14 -1.24 11.82
CA GLN A 47 15.35 -1.16 12.65
C GLN A 47 15.58 0.26 13.14
N SER A 48 15.46 1.27 12.28
CA SER A 48 15.57 2.68 12.66
C SER A 48 14.55 3.09 13.74
N LEU A 49 13.33 2.57 13.65
CA LEU A 49 12.30 2.80 14.67
C LEU A 49 12.61 2.09 15.98
N LEU A 50 13.07 0.84 15.95
CA LEU A 50 13.48 0.08 17.14
C LEU A 50 14.67 0.71 17.85
N ASP A 51 15.54 1.37 17.11
CA ASP A 51 16.69 2.12 17.63
C ASP A 51 16.31 3.53 18.16
N GLY A 52 15.02 3.90 18.08
CA GLY A 52 14.51 5.16 18.62
C GLY A 52 14.87 6.40 17.80
N GLN A 53 15.34 6.26 16.55
CA GLN A 53 15.75 7.40 15.71
C GLN A 53 14.61 8.39 15.41
N HIS A 54 13.36 7.96 15.57
CA HIS A 54 12.16 8.81 15.47
C HIS A 54 11.93 9.71 16.70
N GLY A 55 12.81 9.69 17.69
CA GLY A 55 12.72 10.50 18.92
C GLY A 55 11.62 10.02 19.88
N HIS A 56 11.29 8.72 19.86
CA HIS A 56 10.27 8.08 20.70
C HIS A 56 8.87 8.73 20.60
N ARG A 57 8.55 9.36 19.48
CA ARG A 57 7.23 9.91 19.22
C ARG A 57 6.39 8.91 18.42
N PRO A 58 5.08 8.80 18.68
CA PRO A 58 4.21 7.94 17.88
C PRO A 58 4.29 8.26 16.39
N VAL A 59 4.39 7.24 15.55
CA VAL A 59 4.53 7.36 14.09
C VAL A 59 3.21 7.06 13.42
N THR A 60 2.83 7.89 12.45
CA THR A 60 1.72 7.61 11.53
C THR A 60 2.26 7.31 10.15
N PHE A 61 1.90 6.17 9.60
CA PHE A 61 2.21 5.79 8.23
C PHE A 61 1.05 6.05 7.29
N VAL A 62 1.35 6.69 6.15
CA VAL A 62 0.47 6.76 4.99
C VAL A 62 1.17 6.10 3.82
N ALA A 63 0.70 4.92 3.45
CA ALA A 63 1.27 4.13 2.38
C ALA A 63 0.31 4.05 1.19
N TYR A 64 0.78 4.41 0.01
CA TYR A 64 -0.03 4.26 -1.20
C TYR A 64 0.69 3.40 -2.24
N SER A 65 -0.08 2.63 -3.01
CA SER A 65 0.44 1.78 -4.09
C SER A 65 1.62 0.91 -3.61
N ALA A 66 2.73 0.91 -4.33
CA ALA A 66 3.93 0.12 -4.02
C ALA A 66 4.56 0.46 -2.66
N GLY A 67 4.36 1.68 -2.13
CA GLY A 67 4.80 2.06 -0.78
C GLY A 67 4.20 1.18 0.33
N ALA A 68 3.08 0.51 0.04
CA ALA A 68 2.49 -0.46 0.96
C ALA A 68 3.41 -1.62 1.31
N TYR A 69 4.31 -2.05 0.41
CA TYR A 69 5.27 -3.11 0.72
C TYR A 69 6.30 -2.69 1.76
N VAL A 70 6.71 -1.41 1.76
CA VAL A 70 7.63 -0.86 2.76
C VAL A 70 6.98 -0.88 4.13
N VAL A 71 5.77 -0.31 4.23
CA VAL A 71 5.06 -0.23 5.51
C VAL A 71 4.63 -1.62 6.02
N GLN A 72 4.16 -2.50 5.13
CA GLN A 72 3.86 -3.88 5.49
C GLN A 72 5.08 -4.59 6.08
N SER A 73 6.24 -4.51 5.41
CA SER A 73 7.47 -5.16 5.85
C SER A 73 7.97 -4.56 7.17
N CYS A 74 7.88 -3.23 7.33
CA CYS A 74 8.21 -2.55 8.57
C CYS A 74 7.35 -3.06 9.73
N LEU A 75 6.03 -3.07 9.57
CA LEU A 75 5.10 -3.52 10.61
C LEU A 75 5.28 -5.01 10.93
N GLN A 76 5.55 -5.85 9.92
CA GLN A 76 5.88 -7.25 10.12
C GLN A 76 7.14 -7.41 10.98
N LYS A 77 8.18 -6.63 10.70
CA LYS A 77 9.44 -6.66 11.44
C LYS A 77 9.28 -6.15 12.88
N LEU A 78 8.46 -5.12 13.08
CA LEU A 78 8.10 -4.67 14.43
C LEU A 78 7.33 -5.74 15.20
N TYR A 79 6.42 -6.48 14.55
CA TYR A 79 5.72 -7.60 15.13
C TYR A 79 6.69 -8.71 15.58
N GLU A 80 7.68 -9.07 14.76
CA GLU A 80 8.72 -10.04 15.07
C GLU A 80 9.61 -9.61 16.26
N ALA A 81 9.76 -8.30 16.49
CA ALA A 81 10.49 -7.75 17.62
C ALA A 81 9.73 -7.85 18.96
N GLY A 82 8.49 -8.35 18.96
CA GLY A 82 7.67 -8.57 20.14
C GLY A 82 7.36 -7.27 20.88
N ASP A 83 7.57 -7.23 22.19
CA ASP A 83 7.21 -6.05 23.01
C ASP A 83 7.99 -4.79 22.62
N ARG A 84 9.19 -4.92 22.05
CA ARG A 84 9.98 -3.76 21.57
C ARG A 84 9.35 -3.06 20.39
N GLY A 85 8.56 -3.77 19.57
CA GLY A 85 7.90 -3.21 18.40
C GLY A 85 6.52 -2.60 18.69
N LYS A 86 5.99 -2.78 19.90
CA LYS A 86 4.69 -2.24 20.30
C LYS A 86 4.76 -0.74 20.63
N ASN A 87 3.65 -0.04 20.43
CA ASN A 87 3.47 1.38 20.78
C ASN A 87 4.40 2.35 20.02
N ILE A 88 5.07 1.89 18.97
CA ILE A 88 5.86 2.76 18.07
C ILE A 88 4.94 3.40 17.03
N VAL A 89 4.07 2.60 16.42
CA VAL A 89 3.18 3.04 15.35
C VAL A 89 1.78 3.26 15.92
N ASP A 90 1.34 4.51 15.85
CA ASP A 90 -0.02 4.89 16.26
C ASP A 90 -1.03 4.55 15.16
N ARG A 91 -0.78 4.98 13.93
CA ARG A 91 -1.72 4.80 12.81
C ARG A 91 -1.00 4.28 11.58
N ALA A 92 -1.68 3.42 10.81
CA ALA A 92 -1.21 2.99 9.51
C ALA A 92 -2.36 2.98 8.49
N ILE A 93 -2.22 3.76 7.43
CA ILE A 93 -3.21 3.94 6.38
C ILE A 93 -2.64 3.38 5.08
N PHE A 94 -3.34 2.41 4.50
CA PHE A 94 -3.00 1.79 3.22
C PHE A 94 -3.98 2.24 2.14
N ILE A 95 -3.49 2.90 1.10
CA ILE A 95 -4.30 3.45 0.01
C ILE A 95 -3.95 2.73 -1.29
N SER A 96 -4.93 2.11 -1.95
CA SER A 96 -4.73 1.33 -3.19
C SER A 96 -3.56 0.36 -3.08
N ALA A 97 -3.47 -0.36 -1.96
CA ALA A 97 -2.33 -1.19 -1.63
C ALA A 97 -2.34 -2.53 -2.40
N PRO A 98 -1.26 -2.88 -3.12
CA PRO A 98 -1.14 -4.15 -3.85
C PRO A 98 -0.72 -5.32 -2.94
N ILE A 99 -1.18 -5.35 -1.72
CA ILE A 99 -0.92 -6.41 -0.73
C ILE A 99 -2.14 -7.30 -0.53
N SER A 100 -1.91 -8.53 -0.08
CA SER A 100 -2.99 -9.50 0.16
C SER A 100 -3.93 -9.04 1.27
N THR A 101 -5.24 -9.36 1.14
CA THR A 101 -6.23 -9.20 2.22
C THR A 101 -6.21 -10.34 3.25
N SER A 102 -5.24 -11.26 3.16
CA SER A 102 -5.18 -12.42 4.05
C SER A 102 -4.97 -12.05 5.51
N LYS A 103 -5.46 -12.90 6.41
CA LYS A 103 -5.29 -12.73 7.85
C LYS A 103 -3.81 -12.71 8.23
N ASP A 104 -3.00 -13.55 7.60
CA ASP A 104 -1.57 -13.70 7.90
C ASP A 104 -0.77 -12.41 7.61
N VAL A 105 -1.27 -11.58 6.69
CA VAL A 105 -0.67 -10.26 6.40
C VAL A 105 -1.14 -9.21 7.40
N TRP A 106 -2.44 -9.14 7.68
CA TRP A 106 -3.04 -8.02 8.43
C TRP A 106 -3.06 -8.22 9.95
N GLN A 107 -3.08 -9.45 10.44
CA GLN A 107 -3.09 -9.71 11.87
C GLN A 107 -1.80 -9.23 12.56
N PRO A 108 -0.58 -9.56 12.06
CA PRO A 108 0.65 -9.02 12.63
C PRO A 108 0.70 -7.49 12.63
N MET A 109 0.25 -6.85 11.54
CA MET A 109 0.18 -5.38 11.47
C MET A 109 -0.79 -4.82 12.51
N ARG A 110 -1.94 -5.47 12.73
CA ARG A 110 -2.92 -5.04 13.74
C ARG A 110 -2.36 -5.09 15.16
N GLU A 111 -1.52 -6.08 15.45
CA GLU A 111 -0.98 -6.28 16.79
C GLU A 111 0.10 -5.25 17.20
N VAL A 112 0.72 -4.57 16.24
CA VAL A 112 1.75 -3.56 16.52
C VAL A 112 1.27 -2.12 16.33
N VAL A 113 0.18 -1.90 15.57
CA VAL A 113 -0.43 -0.59 15.43
C VAL A 113 -1.34 -0.33 16.62
N SER A 114 -1.04 0.67 17.45
CA SER A 114 -1.78 0.94 18.69
C SER A 114 -3.15 1.58 18.45
N GLY A 115 -3.26 2.43 17.44
CA GLY A 115 -4.51 3.11 17.06
C GLY A 115 -5.14 2.53 15.80
N ARG A 116 -5.39 3.37 14.80
CA ARG A 116 -6.15 3.01 13.60
C ARG A 116 -5.29 2.27 12.57
N LEU A 117 -5.78 1.12 12.10
CA LEU A 117 -5.26 0.42 10.92
C LEU A 117 -6.33 0.47 9.83
N VAL A 118 -6.03 1.20 8.76
CA VAL A 118 -7.00 1.59 7.74
C VAL A 118 -6.63 1.03 6.38
N ASN A 119 -7.59 0.42 5.71
CA ASN A 119 -7.51 0.00 4.32
C ASN A 119 -8.45 0.85 3.45
N VAL A 120 -7.88 1.69 2.61
CA VAL A 120 -8.61 2.48 1.61
C VAL A 120 -8.53 1.78 0.27
N HIS A 121 -9.67 1.36 -0.25
CA HIS A 121 -9.77 0.60 -1.49
C HIS A 121 -10.69 1.28 -2.51
N CYS A 122 -10.44 0.98 -3.77
CA CYS A 122 -11.29 1.40 -4.89
C CYS A 122 -11.51 0.23 -5.83
N HIS A 123 -12.73 -0.27 -5.92
CA HIS A 123 -13.07 -1.41 -6.80
C HIS A 123 -12.85 -1.11 -8.29
N THR A 124 -12.83 0.16 -8.65
CA THR A 124 -12.66 0.64 -10.03
C THR A 124 -11.23 1.10 -10.35
N ASP A 125 -10.27 0.86 -9.46
CA ASP A 125 -8.85 1.11 -9.71
C ASP A 125 -8.32 0.13 -10.76
N TRP A 126 -8.56 0.48 -12.04
CA TRP A 126 -8.21 -0.37 -13.16
C TRP A 126 -6.71 -0.53 -13.37
N ILE A 127 -5.89 0.47 -12.94
CA ILE A 127 -4.43 0.37 -13.02
C ILE A 127 -3.95 -0.70 -12.05
N LEU A 128 -4.42 -0.67 -10.81
CA LEU A 128 -4.09 -1.70 -9.83
C LEU A 128 -4.59 -3.08 -10.27
N LEU A 129 -5.79 -3.14 -10.86
CA LEU A 129 -6.34 -4.37 -11.42
C LEU A 129 -5.47 -4.91 -12.57
N LEU A 130 -5.03 -4.03 -13.47
CA LEU A 130 -4.15 -4.37 -14.59
C LEU A 130 -2.80 -4.87 -14.08
N MET A 131 -2.18 -4.15 -13.14
CA MET A 131 -0.91 -4.54 -12.52
C MET A 131 -1.02 -5.90 -11.82
N TRP A 132 -2.13 -6.12 -11.11
CA TRP A 132 -2.41 -7.44 -10.49
C TRP A 132 -2.49 -8.54 -11.53
N ARG A 133 -3.24 -8.32 -12.63
CA ARG A 133 -3.44 -9.31 -13.68
C ARG A 133 -2.16 -9.74 -14.37
N PHE A 134 -1.23 -8.81 -14.58
CA PHE A 134 0.02 -9.09 -15.30
C PHE A 134 1.17 -9.56 -14.41
N ASN A 135 1.16 -9.24 -13.15
CA ASN A 135 2.32 -9.43 -12.26
C ASN A 135 2.06 -10.38 -11.08
N MET A 136 0.85 -10.90 -10.94
CA MET A 136 0.55 -11.85 -9.89
C MET A 136 0.19 -13.21 -10.49
N LEU A 137 1.02 -14.18 -10.18
CA LEU A 137 0.81 -15.57 -10.59
C LEU A 137 -0.31 -16.26 -9.79
N ASP A 138 -0.76 -15.67 -8.69
CA ASP A 138 -1.84 -16.22 -7.87
C ASP A 138 -3.15 -15.46 -8.10
N PRO A 139 -4.04 -15.97 -8.96
CA PRO A 139 -5.35 -15.38 -9.26
C PRO A 139 -6.32 -15.47 -8.07
N MET A 140 -6.00 -16.24 -7.04
CA MET A 140 -6.83 -16.41 -5.84
C MET A 140 -6.57 -15.33 -4.78
N THR A 141 -5.46 -14.61 -4.88
CA THR A 141 -5.11 -13.54 -3.95
C THR A 141 -5.96 -12.30 -4.21
N ARG A 142 -6.70 -11.85 -3.20
CA ARG A 142 -7.42 -10.58 -3.22
C ARG A 142 -6.51 -9.45 -2.74
N LEU A 143 -6.45 -8.36 -3.50
CA LEU A 143 -5.66 -7.18 -3.13
C LEU A 143 -6.46 -6.25 -2.22
N ALA A 144 -5.80 -5.73 -1.20
CA ALA A 144 -6.37 -4.79 -0.24
C ALA A 144 -6.82 -3.48 -0.92
N GLY A 145 -6.06 -2.98 -1.90
CA GLY A 145 -6.46 -1.79 -2.67
C GLY A 145 -7.69 -1.96 -3.56
N LEU A 146 -8.13 -3.19 -3.81
CA LEU A 146 -9.35 -3.51 -4.59
C LEU A 146 -10.48 -4.09 -3.74
N SER A 147 -10.21 -4.49 -2.50
CA SER A 147 -11.14 -5.27 -1.69
C SER A 147 -11.01 -4.97 -0.20
N ILE A 148 -12.07 -5.27 0.54
CA ILE A 148 -12.09 -5.14 2.00
C ILE A 148 -11.28 -6.25 2.68
N VAL A 149 -10.64 -5.92 3.78
CA VAL A 149 -10.01 -6.85 4.73
C VAL A 149 -11.07 -7.32 5.72
N LYS A 150 -11.50 -8.58 5.60
CA LYS A 150 -12.66 -9.10 6.39
C LYS A 150 -12.26 -9.87 7.64
N ARG A 151 -11.08 -10.51 7.64
CA ARG A 151 -10.74 -11.54 8.61
C ARG A 151 -9.98 -11.05 9.84
N VAL A 152 -9.72 -9.75 9.92
CA VAL A 152 -9.02 -9.13 11.02
C VAL A 152 -9.93 -8.07 11.63
N PRO A 153 -10.45 -8.30 12.84
CA PRO A 153 -11.24 -7.31 13.55
C PRO A 153 -10.45 -6.01 13.73
N SER A 154 -11.16 -4.90 13.79
CA SER A 154 -10.56 -3.57 13.97
C SER A 154 -9.66 -3.06 12.84
N VAL A 155 -9.70 -3.68 11.66
CA VAL A 155 -9.24 -3.05 10.42
C VAL A 155 -10.40 -2.27 9.82
N GLU A 156 -10.22 -0.97 9.71
CA GLU A 156 -11.20 -0.09 9.08
C GLU A 156 -11.08 -0.18 7.57
N ASN A 157 -12.21 -0.24 6.87
CA ASN A 157 -12.22 -0.34 5.40
C ASN A 157 -13.05 0.81 4.82
N TYR A 158 -12.41 1.64 3.99
CA TYR A 158 -13.06 2.75 3.29
C TYR A 158 -13.06 2.49 1.79
N ASN A 159 -14.23 2.61 1.16
CA ASN A 159 -14.37 2.50 -0.29
C ASN A 159 -14.48 3.90 -0.90
N ILE A 160 -13.39 4.40 -1.45
CA ILE A 160 -13.36 5.71 -2.10
C ILE A 160 -13.60 5.54 -3.60
N LYS A 161 -14.72 6.10 -4.05
CA LYS A 161 -15.09 6.08 -5.48
C LYS A 161 -14.20 7.02 -6.28
N ASN A 162 -13.93 6.62 -7.54
CA ASN A 162 -13.19 7.43 -8.51
C ASN A 162 -11.75 7.79 -8.07
N LEU A 163 -11.13 6.99 -7.23
CA LEU A 163 -9.73 7.14 -6.88
C LEU A 163 -8.88 6.82 -8.12
N ARG A 164 -8.10 7.80 -8.57
CA ARG A 164 -7.26 7.67 -9.78
C ARG A 164 -5.85 7.27 -9.38
N HIS A 165 -5.47 6.03 -9.64
CA HIS A 165 -4.18 5.48 -9.23
C HIS A 165 -2.99 6.33 -9.68
N ALA A 166 -2.99 6.81 -10.94
CA ALA A 166 -1.92 7.66 -11.48
C ALA A 166 -1.83 9.04 -10.82
N HIS A 167 -2.86 9.49 -10.13
CA HIS A 167 -2.93 10.79 -9.46
C HIS A 167 -3.05 10.66 -7.93
N LEU A 168 -2.71 9.49 -7.38
CA LEU A 168 -2.79 9.25 -5.93
C LEU A 168 -2.08 10.33 -5.09
N PRO A 169 -0.88 10.83 -5.46
CA PRO A 169 -0.24 11.90 -4.70
C PRO A 169 -1.12 13.16 -4.56
N ASP A 170 -1.84 13.53 -5.60
CA ASP A 170 -2.71 14.70 -5.61
C ASP A 170 -4.02 14.48 -4.84
N GLU A 171 -4.40 13.21 -4.66
CA GLU A 171 -5.65 12.82 -4.02
C GLU A 171 -5.50 12.46 -2.54
N ILE A 172 -4.26 12.34 -2.04
CA ILE A 172 -4.01 11.91 -0.65
C ILE A 172 -4.73 12.81 0.36
N SER A 173 -4.65 14.12 0.23
CA SER A 173 -5.30 15.06 1.15
C SER A 173 -6.81 14.81 1.22
N ARG A 174 -7.46 14.67 0.06
CA ARG A 174 -8.90 14.33 -0.01
C ARG A 174 -9.23 13.00 0.65
N VAL A 175 -8.38 11.98 0.42
CA VAL A 175 -8.54 10.66 1.03
C VAL A 175 -8.42 10.75 2.56
N LEU A 176 -7.43 11.47 3.07
CA LEU A 176 -7.22 11.64 4.50
C LEU A 176 -8.33 12.42 5.18
N GLU A 177 -8.91 13.42 4.50
CA GLU A 177 -10.11 14.13 4.96
C GLU A 177 -11.32 13.20 5.00
N GLU A 178 -11.53 12.37 3.97
CA GLU A 178 -12.69 11.46 3.87
C GLU A 178 -12.66 10.35 4.93
N ILE A 179 -11.48 9.93 5.38
CA ILE A 179 -11.32 8.95 6.47
C ILE A 179 -11.21 9.58 7.86
N ASP A 180 -11.39 10.90 7.95
CA ASP A 180 -11.36 11.66 9.21
C ASP A 180 -10.08 11.44 10.03
N LEU A 181 -8.95 11.69 9.38
CA LEU A 181 -7.64 11.50 10.01
C LEU A 181 -7.19 12.73 10.84
N GLN A 182 -7.97 13.82 10.82
CA GLN A 182 -7.61 15.09 11.44
C GLN A 182 -7.99 15.18 12.94
N GLU A 183 -8.59 14.11 13.50
CA GLU A 183 -8.87 14.00 14.94
C GLU A 183 -7.82 13.21 15.71
#